data_9ad0889c02893cfaa5a9c9dfe8f50fb3
#
_entry.id   9ad0889c02893cfaa5a9c9dfe8f50fb3
#
_cell.length_a   1.000
_cell.length_b   1.000
_cell.length_c   1.000
_cell.angle_alpha   90.00
_cell.angle_beta   90.00
_cell.angle_gamma   90.00
#
_symmetry.space_group_name_H-M   'P 1'
#
loop_
_entity.id
_entity.type
_entity.pdbx_description
1 polymer ?
#
loop_
_entity_poly.entity_id
_entity_poly.type
_entity_poly.pdbx_seq_one_letter_code
_entity_poly.pdbx_strand_id
1 'polypeptide(L)'
;IDPQSGTTLTLGTSGDTVSIPSGVSLAPGGGLTLTGNFVVDGGTVKLDGSYPTGVDNTAMGDTALDSIQAGGNHNTVIGHNAGTAITTGDGNTAVGDLALDANTTSSDNVAIGRCALTTNITGANNVAVGSYSLRDSTGSDNVAVGQGSALLTTGGCNVSVGSNSLKCNVGGSTNTALGFEALKANTTADNNTAVGACSLNANTTGADNTAVGAESLIANTTGANNTSVGKNSMLGNTEGASNTALGNNALQCNTTADNNTAVGRCALRSNTTGTHNTAIGVEAL
;
A
#
# COMPACT_ATOMS: atom_id res chain seq x y z
N ILE A 1 46.98 17.29 -24.75
CA ILE A 1 46.61 15.95 -25.19
C ILE A 1 45.43 16.12 -26.14
N ASP A 2 45.65 15.87 -27.42
CA ASP A 2 44.63 15.98 -28.47
C ASP A 2 44.16 14.59 -28.91
N PRO A 3 42.95 14.19 -28.59
CA PRO A 3 42.41 12.90 -28.98
C PRO A 3 41.68 12.99 -30.33
N GLN A 4 42.37 13.31 -31.42
CA GLN A 4 41.73 13.38 -32.74
C GLN A 4 41.42 12.00 -33.37
N SER A 5 41.59 10.91 -32.67
CA SER A 5 41.49 9.57 -33.31
C SER A 5 40.55 8.59 -32.60
N GLY A 6 39.53 9.01 -31.88
CA GLY A 6 38.55 8.08 -31.30
C GLY A 6 39.12 7.01 -30.35
N THR A 7 40.29 7.25 -29.80
CA THR A 7 41.02 6.34 -28.94
C THR A 7 40.85 6.73 -27.46
N THR A 8 40.84 5.75 -26.60
CA THR A 8 40.76 5.88 -25.16
C THR A 8 41.89 6.76 -24.62
N LEU A 9 41.55 7.86 -23.91
CA LEU A 9 42.51 8.59 -23.10
C LEU A 9 42.70 7.81 -21.79
N THR A 10 43.86 7.18 -21.64
CA THR A 10 44.19 6.54 -20.35
C THR A 10 44.86 7.56 -19.44
N LEU A 11 44.19 7.90 -18.35
CA LEU A 11 44.73 8.75 -17.28
C LEU A 11 45.02 7.86 -16.07
N GLY A 12 46.31 7.69 -15.80
CA GLY A 12 46.79 6.89 -14.68
C GLY A 12 46.84 5.38 -14.93
N THR A 13 47.59 4.72 -14.07
CA THR A 13 47.67 3.26 -13.95
C THR A 13 47.03 2.83 -12.60
N SER A 14 47.09 1.55 -12.27
CA SER A 14 46.58 1.06 -11.00
C SER A 14 47.24 1.80 -9.82
N GLY A 15 46.43 2.51 -9.03
CA GLY A 15 46.87 3.30 -7.85
C GLY A 15 47.05 4.81 -8.11
N ASP A 16 46.88 5.27 -9.35
CA ASP A 16 46.98 6.70 -9.64
C ASP A 16 45.66 7.45 -9.37
N THR A 17 45.80 8.71 -8.97
CA THR A 17 44.63 9.59 -8.71
C THR A 17 44.55 10.63 -9.84
N VAL A 18 43.37 10.74 -10.45
CA VAL A 18 43.02 11.84 -11.33
C VAL A 18 42.38 12.96 -10.51
N SER A 19 43.07 14.04 -10.29
CA SER A 19 42.55 15.20 -9.55
C SER A 19 41.94 16.22 -10.52
N ILE A 20 40.68 16.55 -10.32
CA ILE A 20 40.00 17.62 -11.06
C ILE A 20 39.92 18.82 -10.08
N PRO A 21 40.56 19.94 -10.41
CA PRO A 21 40.55 21.11 -9.53
C PRO A 21 39.13 21.64 -9.26
N SER A 22 38.98 22.31 -8.12
CA SER A 22 37.73 23.00 -7.76
C SER A 22 37.29 23.96 -8.86
N GLY A 23 36.05 23.93 -9.26
CA GLY A 23 35.46 24.75 -10.32
C GLY A 23 35.63 24.21 -11.75
N VAL A 24 36.28 23.06 -11.92
CA VAL A 24 36.39 22.36 -13.22
C VAL A 24 35.41 21.21 -13.26
N SER A 25 34.67 21.07 -14.34
CA SER A 25 33.74 19.94 -14.57
C SER A 25 34.31 18.89 -15.51
N LEU A 26 34.05 17.62 -15.25
CA LEU A 26 34.20 16.56 -16.21
C LEU A 26 32.89 16.49 -17.02
N ALA A 27 32.93 16.95 -18.27
CA ALA A 27 31.75 16.96 -19.16
C ALA A 27 31.98 15.99 -20.34
N PRO A 28 31.80 14.68 -20.16
CA PRO A 28 31.90 13.75 -21.28
C PRO A 28 30.73 13.97 -22.24
N GLY A 29 31.02 14.01 -23.55
CA GLY A 29 30.00 14.11 -24.60
C GLY A 29 29.11 12.89 -24.74
N GLY A 30 29.37 11.82 -23.97
CA GLY A 30 28.60 10.62 -23.72
C GLY A 30 28.58 10.34 -22.22
N GLY A 31 28.00 9.24 -21.81
CA GLY A 31 27.93 8.86 -20.38
C GLY A 31 29.32 8.64 -19.75
N LEU A 32 29.44 8.88 -18.44
CA LEU A 32 30.58 8.47 -17.63
C LEU A 32 30.40 7.02 -17.18
N THR A 33 31.23 6.09 -17.68
CA THR A 33 31.22 4.70 -17.24
C THR A 33 32.32 4.47 -16.21
N LEU A 34 31.96 4.03 -15.02
CA LEU A 34 32.87 3.61 -13.96
C LEU A 34 32.83 2.08 -13.83
N THR A 35 33.97 1.41 -13.95
CA THR A 35 34.07 -0.06 -13.79
C THR A 35 34.30 -0.50 -12.35
N GLY A 36 34.31 0.43 -11.41
CA GLY A 36 34.48 0.22 -9.98
C GLY A 36 33.42 0.97 -9.18
N ASN A 37 33.63 1.06 -7.89
CA ASN A 37 32.73 1.79 -7.00
C ASN A 37 32.81 3.31 -7.25
N PHE A 38 31.63 3.98 -7.26
CA PHE A 38 31.56 5.43 -7.14
C PHE A 38 31.51 5.79 -5.66
N VAL A 39 32.59 6.39 -5.15
CA VAL A 39 32.68 6.79 -3.75
C VAL A 39 32.76 8.30 -3.70
N VAL A 40 31.85 8.93 -2.95
CA VAL A 40 31.86 10.37 -2.63
C VAL A 40 32.28 10.52 -1.18
N ASP A 41 33.55 10.91 -0.96
CA ASP A 41 34.10 11.15 0.38
C ASP A 41 33.91 12.62 0.76
N GLY A 42 33.02 12.88 1.71
CA GLY A 42 32.75 14.21 2.25
C GLY A 42 31.94 15.16 1.36
N GLY A 43 31.34 14.65 0.29
CA GLY A 43 30.51 15.45 -0.62
C GLY A 43 29.08 14.92 -0.76
N THR A 44 28.28 15.58 -1.60
CA THR A 44 26.92 15.16 -1.97
C THR A 44 26.90 14.63 -3.41
N VAL A 45 26.27 13.47 -3.65
CA VAL A 45 25.89 13.06 -5.01
C VAL A 45 24.65 13.85 -5.38
N LYS A 46 24.81 14.83 -6.27
CA LYS A 46 23.71 15.59 -6.83
C LYS A 46 23.34 14.98 -8.17
N LEU A 47 22.18 14.32 -8.22
CA LEU A 47 21.57 13.88 -9.46
C LEU A 47 20.56 14.97 -9.86
N ASP A 48 21.07 15.96 -10.59
CA ASP A 48 20.34 17.16 -11.00
C ASP A 48 20.29 17.13 -12.54
N GLY A 49 19.19 16.67 -13.07
CA GLY A 49 19.07 16.56 -14.51
C GLY A 49 17.67 16.80 -15.00
N SER A 50 17.56 17.68 -15.99
CA SER A 50 16.43 17.69 -16.92
C SER A 50 16.55 16.42 -17.80
N TYR A 51 16.18 15.26 -17.26
CA TYR A 51 16.18 14.01 -18.03
C TYR A 51 14.74 13.63 -18.37
N PRO A 52 14.46 13.39 -19.61
CA PRO A 52 14.86 14.15 -20.80
C PRO A 52 14.15 15.49 -20.91
N THR A 53 13.08 15.82 -20.13
CA THR A 53 12.28 17.05 -20.24
C THR A 53 11.53 17.46 -18.97
N GLY A 54 11.71 16.82 -17.82
CA GLY A 54 11.10 17.20 -16.53
C GLY A 54 12.09 17.95 -15.62
N VAL A 55 11.60 18.58 -14.57
CA VAL A 55 12.40 19.32 -13.59
C VAL A 55 12.46 18.56 -12.27
N ASP A 56 13.65 18.53 -11.64
CA ASP A 56 13.85 17.97 -10.29
C ASP A 56 13.50 16.48 -10.14
N ASN A 57 13.73 15.68 -11.19
CA ASN A 57 13.54 14.22 -11.17
C ASN A 57 14.83 13.50 -10.75
N THR A 58 14.68 12.43 -9.97
CA THR A 58 15.76 11.49 -9.65
C THR A 58 15.40 10.11 -10.20
N ALA A 59 16.26 9.55 -11.07
CA ALA A 59 16.08 8.21 -11.62
C ALA A 59 17.34 7.36 -11.50
N MET A 60 17.21 6.14 -10.98
CA MET A 60 18.30 5.17 -10.83
C MET A 60 17.81 3.76 -11.15
N GLY A 61 18.33 3.15 -12.18
CA GLY A 61 17.96 1.78 -12.59
C GLY A 61 17.79 1.68 -14.11
N ASP A 62 17.82 0.46 -14.62
CA ASP A 62 17.58 0.21 -16.03
C ASP A 62 16.12 0.54 -16.36
N THR A 63 15.90 1.37 -17.36
CA THR A 63 14.59 1.90 -17.79
C THR A 63 13.79 2.66 -16.73
N ALA A 64 14.42 3.07 -15.61
CA ALA A 64 13.73 3.89 -14.62
C ALA A 64 13.35 5.25 -15.20
N LEU A 65 12.04 5.64 -15.14
CA LEU A 65 11.51 6.92 -15.62
C LEU A 65 11.73 7.21 -17.12
N ASP A 66 11.80 6.19 -17.97
CA ASP A 66 12.20 6.34 -19.37
C ASP A 66 11.23 7.16 -20.24
N SER A 67 9.96 7.24 -19.88
CA SER A 67 8.92 7.90 -20.69
C SER A 67 8.64 9.34 -20.27
N ILE A 68 9.39 9.92 -19.33
CA ILE A 68 9.11 11.25 -18.77
C ILE A 68 9.09 12.35 -19.83
N GLN A 69 8.13 13.24 -19.76
CA GLN A 69 7.92 14.35 -20.68
C GLN A 69 7.91 15.69 -19.95
N ALA A 70 7.84 16.78 -20.70
CA ALA A 70 7.69 18.11 -20.13
C ALA A 70 6.40 18.19 -19.30
N GLY A 71 6.53 18.55 -18.03
CA GLY A 71 5.43 18.56 -17.07
C GLY A 71 5.48 17.45 -16.04
N GLY A 72 6.27 16.38 -16.25
CA GLY A 72 6.53 15.36 -15.23
C GLY A 72 7.69 15.77 -14.34
N ASN A 73 7.41 16.25 -13.13
CA ASN A 73 8.40 16.87 -12.25
C ASN A 73 8.43 16.21 -10.86
N HIS A 74 9.50 16.45 -10.10
CA HIS A 74 9.63 16.05 -8.69
C HIS A 74 9.45 14.55 -8.43
N ASN A 75 9.72 13.69 -9.44
CA ASN A 75 9.61 12.24 -9.27
C ASN A 75 10.93 11.65 -8.74
N THR A 76 10.85 10.73 -7.79
CA THR A 76 11.98 9.94 -7.31
C THR A 76 11.76 8.47 -7.66
N VAL A 77 12.55 7.94 -8.60
CA VAL A 77 12.33 6.60 -9.18
C VAL A 77 13.61 5.78 -9.11
N ILE A 78 13.57 4.67 -8.38
CA ILE A 78 14.73 3.80 -8.15
C ILE A 78 14.35 2.33 -8.36
N GLY A 79 14.91 1.67 -9.35
CA GLY A 79 14.69 0.24 -9.63
C GLY A 79 14.59 -0.06 -11.11
N HIS A 80 14.75 -1.32 -11.48
CA HIS A 80 14.51 -1.80 -12.84
C HIS A 80 13.02 -1.64 -13.19
N ASN A 81 12.72 -1.06 -14.33
CA ASN A 81 11.36 -0.75 -14.79
C ASN A 81 10.50 0.04 -13.79
N ALA A 82 11.09 0.76 -12.84
CA ALA A 82 10.32 1.60 -11.95
C ALA A 82 9.82 2.84 -12.70
N GLY A 83 8.53 3.17 -12.55
CA GLY A 83 7.91 4.35 -13.15
C GLY A 83 8.12 4.50 -14.66
N THR A 84 8.32 3.40 -15.39
CA THR A 84 8.71 3.41 -16.80
C THR A 84 7.73 4.17 -17.69
N ALA A 85 6.43 4.06 -17.43
CA ALA A 85 5.40 4.72 -18.22
C ALA A 85 5.08 6.16 -17.79
N ILE A 86 5.68 6.70 -16.73
CA ILE A 86 5.39 8.07 -16.27
C ILE A 86 5.73 9.08 -17.35
N THR A 87 4.73 9.85 -17.79
CA THR A 87 4.89 10.90 -18.79
C THR A 87 4.82 12.30 -18.15
N THR A 88 3.67 12.68 -17.61
CA THR A 88 3.42 14.00 -17.02
C THR A 88 2.98 13.91 -15.55
N GLY A 89 3.01 12.74 -14.94
CA GLY A 89 2.73 12.58 -13.50
C GLY A 89 3.80 13.26 -12.64
N ASP A 90 3.37 14.01 -11.64
CA ASP A 90 4.24 14.77 -10.73
C ASP A 90 4.34 14.14 -9.35
N GLY A 91 5.44 14.39 -8.64
CA GLY A 91 5.55 14.12 -7.21
C GLY A 91 5.52 12.64 -6.83
N ASN A 92 5.78 11.72 -7.75
CA ASN A 92 5.73 10.29 -7.46
C ASN A 92 7.05 9.78 -6.88
N THR A 93 6.96 8.88 -5.89
CA THR A 93 8.10 8.13 -5.37
C THR A 93 7.93 6.65 -5.70
N ALA A 94 8.78 6.08 -6.54
CA ALA A 94 8.79 4.68 -6.92
C ALA A 94 10.13 4.03 -6.59
N VAL A 95 10.14 3.08 -5.66
CA VAL A 95 11.36 2.37 -5.25
C VAL A 95 11.11 0.86 -5.28
N GLY A 96 11.74 0.17 -6.21
CA GLY A 96 11.63 -1.28 -6.40
C GLY A 96 11.42 -1.68 -7.85
N ASP A 97 11.70 -2.93 -8.17
CA ASP A 97 11.46 -3.51 -9.48
C ASP A 97 9.96 -3.44 -9.83
N LEU A 98 9.61 -2.87 -10.99
CA LEU A 98 8.23 -2.65 -11.47
C LEU A 98 7.35 -1.81 -10.52
N ALA A 99 7.94 -1.00 -9.64
CA ALA A 99 7.15 -0.08 -8.81
C ALA A 99 6.57 1.04 -9.69
N LEU A 100 5.25 1.27 -9.61
CA LEU A 100 4.52 2.32 -10.36
C LEU A 100 4.73 2.25 -11.89
N ASP A 101 4.91 1.04 -12.44
CA ASP A 101 5.34 0.83 -13.82
C ASP A 101 4.34 1.38 -14.86
N ALA A 102 3.03 1.16 -14.67
CA ALA A 102 1.99 1.58 -15.62
C ALA A 102 1.46 3.01 -15.40
N ASN A 103 1.96 3.74 -14.41
CA ASN A 103 1.49 5.11 -14.16
C ASN A 103 1.90 6.05 -15.31
N THR A 104 0.97 6.80 -15.85
CA THR A 104 1.27 7.74 -16.94
C THR A 104 1.17 9.20 -16.48
N THR A 105 0.06 9.59 -15.91
CA THR A 105 -0.26 10.99 -15.61
C THR A 105 -0.67 11.24 -14.16
N SER A 106 -0.86 10.19 -13.36
CA SER A 106 -1.29 10.38 -11.97
C SER A 106 -0.11 10.80 -11.08
N SER A 107 -0.42 11.59 -10.06
CA SER A 107 0.54 12.32 -9.24
C SER A 107 0.47 11.90 -7.76
N ASP A 108 1.50 12.28 -7.01
CA ASP A 108 1.55 12.18 -5.55
C ASP A 108 1.41 10.74 -5.03
N ASN A 109 1.91 9.76 -5.76
CA ASN A 109 1.91 8.36 -5.33
C ASN A 109 3.27 7.97 -4.72
N VAL A 110 3.23 7.19 -3.64
CA VAL A 110 4.38 6.55 -3.02
C VAL A 110 4.28 5.04 -3.23
N ALA A 111 5.18 4.44 -3.99
CA ALA A 111 5.26 3.02 -4.29
C ALA A 111 6.64 2.47 -3.88
N ILE A 112 6.72 1.79 -2.75
CA ILE A 112 7.97 1.21 -2.22
C ILE A 112 7.83 -0.30 -2.08
N GLY A 113 8.51 -1.04 -2.92
CA GLY A 113 8.49 -2.50 -2.96
C GLY A 113 8.32 -3.04 -4.37
N ARG A 114 8.74 -4.28 -4.58
CA ARG A 114 8.58 -4.95 -5.88
C ARG A 114 7.11 -5.00 -6.26
N CYS A 115 6.78 -4.54 -7.46
CA CYS A 115 5.40 -4.49 -7.98
C CYS A 115 4.41 -3.73 -7.08
N ALA A 116 4.84 -2.73 -6.32
CA ALA A 116 3.92 -1.83 -5.63
C ALA A 116 3.28 -0.88 -6.66
N LEU A 117 1.93 -0.71 -6.62
CA LEU A 117 1.17 0.13 -7.55
C LEU A 117 1.46 -0.14 -9.05
N THR A 118 1.80 -1.38 -9.43
CA THR A 118 2.26 -1.68 -10.80
C THR A 118 1.26 -1.30 -11.88
N THR A 119 -0.04 -1.55 -11.68
CA THR A 119 -1.06 -1.29 -12.72
C THR A 119 -1.80 0.03 -12.53
N ASN A 120 -1.35 0.89 -11.63
CA ASN A 120 -1.99 2.17 -11.36
C ASN A 120 -1.81 3.14 -12.54
N ILE A 121 -2.87 3.44 -13.25
CA ILE A 121 -2.86 4.37 -14.39
C ILE A 121 -3.38 5.75 -13.98
N THR A 122 -4.43 5.80 -13.16
CA THR A 122 -5.21 7.01 -12.87
C THR A 122 -5.32 7.39 -11.40
N GLY A 123 -5.05 6.46 -10.49
CA GLY A 123 -5.17 6.71 -9.04
C GLY A 123 -4.06 7.64 -8.54
N ALA A 124 -4.43 8.71 -7.85
CA ALA A 124 -3.52 9.66 -7.24
C ALA A 124 -3.51 9.56 -5.70
N ASN A 125 -2.51 10.16 -5.06
CA ASN A 125 -2.40 10.25 -3.60
C ASN A 125 -2.36 8.88 -2.88
N ASN A 126 -1.85 7.85 -3.51
CA ASN A 126 -1.76 6.53 -2.88
C ASN A 126 -0.41 6.33 -2.20
N VAL A 127 -0.42 5.64 -1.06
CA VAL A 127 0.78 5.17 -0.38
C VAL A 127 0.79 3.63 -0.38
N ALA A 128 1.74 3.03 -1.08
CA ALA A 128 1.94 1.59 -1.17
C ALA A 128 3.34 1.21 -0.69
N VAL A 129 3.44 0.57 0.46
CA VAL A 129 4.72 0.12 1.03
C VAL A 129 4.68 -1.38 1.28
N GLY A 130 5.45 -2.13 0.52
CA GLY A 130 5.50 -3.59 0.57
C GLY A 130 5.39 -4.22 -0.82
N SER A 131 5.95 -5.42 -0.98
CA SER A 131 5.85 -6.16 -2.23
C SER A 131 4.39 -6.45 -2.58
N TYR A 132 3.97 -6.10 -3.80
CA TYR A 132 2.59 -6.24 -4.31
C TYR A 132 1.52 -5.43 -3.55
N SER A 133 1.88 -4.41 -2.74
CA SER A 133 0.88 -3.53 -2.14
C SER A 133 0.21 -2.68 -3.22
N LEU A 134 -1.13 -2.54 -3.18
CA LEU A 134 -1.94 -1.87 -4.20
C LEU A 134 -1.58 -2.26 -5.66
N ARG A 135 -1.10 -3.49 -5.88
CA ARG A 135 -0.57 -3.89 -7.19
C ARG A 135 -1.55 -3.62 -8.33
N ASP A 136 -2.79 -4.05 -8.19
CA ASP A 136 -3.84 -3.95 -9.23
C ASP A 136 -4.87 -2.87 -8.83
N SER A 137 -4.40 -1.71 -8.38
CA SER A 137 -5.22 -0.59 -7.92
C SER A 137 -5.37 0.48 -8.98
N THR A 138 -6.58 1.03 -9.08
CA THR A 138 -6.86 2.23 -9.88
C THR A 138 -7.55 3.32 -9.05
N GLY A 139 -7.82 3.06 -7.78
CA GLY A 139 -8.42 4.01 -6.83
C GLY A 139 -7.42 5.06 -6.35
N SER A 140 -7.95 6.14 -5.78
CA SER A 140 -7.15 7.23 -5.19
C SER A 140 -7.26 7.25 -3.66
N ASP A 141 -6.34 7.98 -3.03
CA ASP A 141 -6.37 8.25 -1.60
C ASP A 141 -6.29 6.98 -0.72
N ASN A 142 -5.63 5.93 -1.19
CA ASN A 142 -5.47 4.69 -0.45
C ASN A 142 -4.10 4.62 0.25
N VAL A 143 -4.08 4.08 1.46
CA VAL A 143 -2.85 3.75 2.19
C VAL A 143 -2.76 2.23 2.35
N ALA A 144 -1.70 1.62 1.83
CA ALA A 144 -1.44 0.18 1.96
C ALA A 144 -0.01 -0.09 2.42
N VAL A 145 0.13 -0.70 3.58
CA VAL A 145 1.44 -1.06 4.15
C VAL A 145 1.45 -2.54 4.50
N GLY A 146 2.30 -3.29 3.85
CA GLY A 146 2.43 -4.74 4.02
C GLY A 146 2.44 -5.51 2.69
N GLN A 147 2.96 -6.71 2.70
CA GLN A 147 3.00 -7.57 1.52
C GLN A 147 1.55 -7.91 1.08
N GLY A 148 1.20 -7.61 -0.18
CA GLY A 148 -0.12 -7.88 -0.73
C GLY A 148 -1.27 -7.13 -0.05
N SER A 149 -0.98 -6.07 0.70
CA SER A 149 -1.99 -5.19 1.30
C SER A 149 -2.78 -4.48 0.22
N ALA A 150 -4.12 -4.50 0.29
CA ALA A 150 -5.04 -3.89 -0.67
C ALA A 150 -4.75 -4.26 -2.14
N LEU A 151 -4.39 -5.52 -2.40
CA LEU A 151 -3.83 -5.98 -3.69
C LEU A 151 -4.68 -5.62 -4.91
N LEU A 152 -6.02 -5.75 -4.83
CA LEU A 152 -6.97 -5.62 -5.95
C LEU A 152 -7.87 -4.37 -5.82
N THR A 153 -7.45 -3.34 -5.10
CA THR A 153 -8.32 -2.23 -4.70
C THR A 153 -8.58 -1.26 -5.85
N THR A 154 -9.84 -1.10 -6.25
CA THR A 154 -10.27 -0.04 -7.17
C THR A 154 -11.08 1.06 -6.48
N GLY A 155 -11.58 0.82 -5.27
CA GLY A 155 -12.19 1.84 -4.41
C GLY A 155 -11.17 2.83 -3.85
N GLY A 156 -11.65 3.95 -3.33
CA GLY A 156 -10.81 5.01 -2.76
C GLY A 156 -10.92 5.16 -1.23
N CYS A 157 -10.03 5.97 -0.66
CA CYS A 157 -10.04 6.32 0.76
C CYS A 157 -9.92 5.13 1.73
N ASN A 158 -9.22 4.06 1.34
CA ASN A 158 -9.02 2.89 2.19
C ASN A 158 -7.68 2.97 2.94
N VAL A 159 -7.66 2.50 4.19
CA VAL A 159 -6.44 2.29 4.97
C VAL A 159 -6.25 0.81 5.22
N SER A 160 -5.14 0.25 4.76
CA SER A 160 -4.82 -1.17 4.85
C SER A 160 -3.39 -1.37 5.37
N VAL A 161 -3.25 -1.84 6.59
CA VAL A 161 -1.93 -2.07 7.22
C VAL A 161 -1.85 -3.50 7.75
N GLY A 162 -0.98 -4.29 7.17
CA GLY A 162 -0.78 -5.70 7.49
C GLY A 162 -0.66 -6.57 6.23
N SER A 163 0.04 -7.70 6.34
CA SER A 163 0.14 -8.63 5.23
C SER A 163 -1.24 -9.16 4.84
N ASN A 164 -1.59 -9.08 3.55
CA ASN A 164 -2.86 -9.48 2.96
C ASN A 164 -4.12 -8.81 3.58
N SER A 165 -3.98 -7.70 4.31
CA SER A 165 -5.14 -6.92 4.73
C SER A 165 -5.84 -6.33 3.50
N LEU A 166 -7.16 -6.27 3.51
CA LEU A 166 -8.03 -5.74 2.42
C LEU A 166 -7.69 -6.30 1.02
N LYS A 167 -7.17 -7.52 0.95
CA LYS A 167 -6.52 -8.07 -0.25
C LYS A 167 -7.44 -8.15 -1.48
N CYS A 168 -8.70 -8.52 -1.28
CA CYS A 168 -9.66 -8.78 -2.35
C CYS A 168 -10.66 -7.63 -2.57
N ASN A 169 -10.36 -6.43 -2.08
CA ASN A 169 -11.27 -5.28 -2.13
C ASN A 169 -11.32 -4.71 -3.56
N VAL A 170 -12.29 -5.15 -4.35
CA VAL A 170 -12.42 -4.66 -5.73
C VAL A 170 -13.02 -3.27 -5.78
N GLY A 171 -14.15 -3.01 -5.12
CA GLY A 171 -14.88 -1.76 -5.24
C GLY A 171 -15.11 -1.00 -3.93
N GLY A 172 -14.90 -1.64 -2.78
CA GLY A 172 -15.17 -1.04 -1.47
C GLY A 172 -14.31 0.19 -1.16
N SER A 173 -14.91 1.21 -0.59
CA SER A 173 -14.29 2.47 -0.23
C SER A 173 -14.40 2.77 1.26
N THR A 174 -13.57 3.67 1.78
CA THR A 174 -13.61 4.13 3.17
C THR A 174 -13.46 3.01 4.22
N ASN A 175 -12.80 1.93 3.89
CA ASN A 175 -12.52 0.84 4.81
C ASN A 175 -11.18 1.05 5.55
N THR A 176 -11.15 0.70 6.84
CA THR A 176 -9.93 0.65 7.65
C THR A 176 -9.64 -0.78 8.05
N ALA A 177 -8.54 -1.35 7.57
CA ALA A 177 -8.07 -2.70 7.89
C ALA A 177 -6.67 -2.65 8.50
N LEU A 178 -6.56 -2.93 9.79
CA LEU A 178 -5.31 -2.90 10.53
C LEU A 178 -5.05 -4.26 11.20
N GLY A 179 -4.19 -5.06 10.62
CA GLY A 179 -3.84 -6.40 11.09
C GLY A 179 -3.60 -7.41 9.96
N PHE A 180 -2.92 -8.50 10.27
CA PHE A 180 -2.75 -9.63 9.36
C PHE A 180 -4.12 -10.13 8.89
N GLU A 181 -4.35 -10.17 7.57
CA GLU A 181 -5.60 -10.62 6.94
C GLU A 181 -6.89 -9.93 7.45
N ALA A 182 -6.81 -8.72 8.01
CA ALA A 182 -8.01 -7.95 8.35
C ALA A 182 -8.78 -7.56 7.06
N LEU A 183 -10.11 -7.74 7.02
CA LEU A 183 -10.98 -7.48 5.86
C LEU A 183 -10.50 -8.15 4.56
N LYS A 184 -9.82 -9.27 4.65
CA LYS A 184 -9.17 -9.91 3.49
C LYS A 184 -10.10 -10.20 2.32
N ALA A 185 -11.30 -10.71 2.59
CA ALA A 185 -12.27 -11.12 1.57
C ALA A 185 -13.25 -10.01 1.15
N ASN A 186 -13.12 -8.80 1.71
CA ASN A 186 -14.00 -7.68 1.32
C ASN A 186 -13.97 -7.49 -0.19
N THR A 187 -15.14 -7.34 -0.81
CA THR A 187 -15.23 -7.12 -2.26
C THR A 187 -15.73 -5.74 -2.61
N THR A 188 -16.92 -5.39 -2.17
CA THR A 188 -17.59 -4.13 -2.52
C THR A 188 -18.13 -3.37 -1.32
N ALA A 189 -17.96 -3.90 -0.11
CA ALA A 189 -18.50 -3.25 1.08
C ALA A 189 -17.69 -2.01 1.49
N ASP A 190 -18.41 -0.98 1.91
CA ASP A 190 -17.88 0.29 2.34
C ASP A 190 -17.92 0.45 3.87
N ASN A 191 -17.17 1.44 4.38
CA ASN A 191 -17.27 1.95 5.75
C ASN A 191 -16.98 0.91 6.85
N ASN A 192 -16.23 -0.12 6.57
CA ASN A 192 -15.87 -1.11 7.60
C ASN A 192 -14.58 -0.71 8.33
N THR A 193 -14.57 -0.93 9.63
CA THR A 193 -13.37 -0.78 10.48
C THR A 193 -13.01 -2.14 11.07
N ALA A 194 -11.85 -2.68 10.70
CA ALA A 194 -11.31 -3.93 11.20
C ALA A 194 -9.92 -3.75 11.80
N VAL A 195 -9.81 -3.89 13.10
CA VAL A 195 -8.53 -3.74 13.83
C VAL A 195 -8.23 -5.02 14.62
N GLY A 196 -7.23 -5.75 14.18
CA GLY A 196 -6.82 -7.03 14.76
C GLY A 196 -6.57 -8.10 13.71
N ALA A 197 -5.76 -9.09 14.04
CA ALA A 197 -5.51 -10.20 13.13
C ALA A 197 -6.82 -10.93 12.80
N CYS A 198 -7.08 -11.15 11.52
CA CYS A 198 -8.27 -11.82 10.98
C CYS A 198 -9.62 -11.19 11.40
N SER A 199 -9.65 -9.92 11.82
CA SER A 199 -10.92 -9.22 12.05
C SER A 199 -11.67 -9.01 10.72
N LEU A 200 -12.99 -9.27 10.69
CA LEU A 200 -13.84 -9.21 9.47
C LEU A 200 -13.25 -9.96 8.26
N ASN A 201 -12.48 -11.03 8.49
CA ASN A 201 -11.71 -11.71 7.43
C ASN A 201 -12.59 -12.20 6.28
N ALA A 202 -13.75 -12.81 6.56
CA ALA A 202 -14.66 -13.37 5.56
C ALA A 202 -15.68 -12.36 4.99
N ASN A 203 -15.67 -11.10 5.45
CA ASN A 203 -16.64 -10.09 4.99
C ASN A 203 -16.55 -9.90 3.48
N THR A 204 -17.69 -9.95 2.80
CA THR A 204 -17.75 -9.74 1.35
C THR A 204 -18.48 -8.44 0.99
N THR A 205 -19.73 -8.32 1.42
CA THR A 205 -20.62 -7.21 1.08
C THR A 205 -21.28 -6.54 2.29
N GLY A 206 -21.00 -7.01 3.52
CA GLY A 206 -21.49 -6.37 4.74
C GLY A 206 -20.82 -5.01 4.98
N ALA A 207 -21.59 -3.93 4.98
CA ALA A 207 -21.10 -2.57 5.18
C ALA A 207 -21.30 -2.08 6.61
N ASP A 208 -20.65 -0.96 6.95
CA ASP A 208 -20.85 -0.25 8.22
C ASP A 208 -20.55 -1.10 9.48
N ASN A 209 -19.62 -2.04 9.40
CA ASN A 209 -19.24 -2.86 10.54
C ASN A 209 -17.98 -2.31 11.22
N THR A 210 -17.97 -2.37 12.56
CA THR A 210 -16.79 -2.09 13.39
C THR A 210 -16.37 -3.36 14.11
N ALA A 211 -15.18 -3.89 13.82
CA ALA A 211 -14.58 -5.06 14.47
C ALA A 211 -13.22 -4.73 15.06
N VAL A 212 -13.10 -4.75 16.37
CA VAL A 212 -11.85 -4.48 17.08
C VAL A 212 -11.48 -5.66 17.96
N GLY A 213 -10.40 -6.33 17.64
CA GLY A 213 -9.91 -7.53 18.34
C GLY A 213 -9.57 -8.66 17.37
N ALA A 214 -8.64 -9.52 17.77
CA ALA A 214 -8.32 -10.69 16.96
C ALA A 214 -9.55 -11.57 16.74
N GLU A 215 -9.81 -11.96 15.49
CA GLU A 215 -10.94 -12.82 15.09
C GLU A 215 -12.34 -12.23 15.44
N SER A 216 -12.44 -10.92 15.69
CA SER A 216 -13.72 -10.24 15.84
C SER A 216 -14.47 -10.24 14.50
N LEU A 217 -15.76 -10.70 14.48
CA LEU A 217 -16.57 -10.85 13.26
C LEU A 217 -15.90 -11.65 12.14
N ILE A 218 -15.04 -12.61 12.46
CA ILE A 218 -14.23 -13.32 11.46
C ILE A 218 -15.07 -13.99 10.36
N ALA A 219 -16.24 -14.57 10.73
CA ALA A 219 -17.12 -15.31 9.81
C ALA A 219 -18.16 -14.44 9.09
N ASN A 220 -18.23 -13.13 9.40
CA ASN A 220 -19.22 -12.25 8.78
C ASN A 220 -19.07 -12.22 7.26
N THR A 221 -20.16 -12.39 6.54
CA THR A 221 -20.17 -12.36 5.07
C THR A 221 -20.95 -11.16 4.54
N THR A 222 -22.20 -11.03 4.95
CA THR A 222 -23.14 -10.00 4.47
C THR A 222 -23.78 -9.18 5.59
N GLY A 223 -23.59 -9.56 6.86
CA GLY A 223 -24.12 -8.82 8.00
C GLY A 223 -23.57 -7.39 8.04
N ALA A 224 -24.47 -6.41 8.27
CA ALA A 224 -24.13 -4.99 8.25
C ALA A 224 -24.47 -4.30 9.58
N ASN A 225 -23.89 -3.11 9.80
CA ASN A 225 -24.16 -2.29 10.98
C ASN A 225 -23.85 -2.98 12.33
N ASN A 226 -22.87 -3.86 12.37
CA ASN A 226 -22.47 -4.53 13.59
C ASN A 226 -21.30 -3.80 14.28
N THR A 227 -21.35 -3.73 15.60
CA THR A 227 -20.24 -3.27 16.45
C THR A 227 -19.73 -4.42 17.29
N SER A 228 -18.52 -4.86 17.08
CA SER A 228 -17.88 -6.00 17.74
C SER A 228 -16.52 -5.62 18.30
N VAL A 229 -16.41 -5.56 19.62
CA VAL A 229 -15.16 -5.19 20.30
C VAL A 229 -14.76 -6.27 21.30
N GLY A 230 -13.65 -6.91 21.06
CA GLY A 230 -13.10 -7.99 21.88
C GLY A 230 -12.64 -9.18 21.03
N LYS A 231 -11.65 -9.94 21.54
CA LYS A 231 -11.21 -11.16 20.87
C LYS A 231 -12.39 -12.13 20.77
N ASN A 232 -12.60 -12.71 19.56
CA ASN A 232 -13.67 -13.66 19.25
C ASN A 232 -15.11 -13.12 19.50
N SER A 233 -15.29 -11.81 19.64
CA SER A 233 -16.62 -11.22 19.71
C SER A 233 -17.33 -11.42 18.38
N MET A 234 -18.60 -11.88 18.40
CA MET A 234 -19.39 -12.24 17.20
C MET A 234 -18.67 -13.16 16.21
N LEU A 235 -17.85 -14.09 16.71
CA LEU A 235 -17.00 -14.95 15.89
C LEU A 235 -17.80 -15.72 14.81
N GLY A 236 -18.97 -16.26 15.15
CA GLY A 236 -19.83 -17.06 14.28
C GLY A 236 -20.83 -16.28 13.43
N ASN A 237 -20.91 -14.94 13.58
CA ASN A 237 -21.88 -14.15 12.81
C ASN A 237 -21.59 -14.23 11.32
N THR A 238 -22.60 -14.56 10.53
CA THR A 238 -22.50 -14.65 9.06
C THR A 238 -23.31 -13.55 8.38
N GLU A 239 -24.58 -13.42 8.74
CA GLU A 239 -25.55 -12.52 8.10
C GLU A 239 -26.22 -11.57 9.10
N GLY A 240 -26.15 -11.85 10.41
CA GLY A 240 -26.78 -11.04 11.45
C GLY A 240 -26.34 -9.58 11.40
N ALA A 241 -27.33 -8.66 11.50
CA ALA A 241 -27.12 -7.24 11.35
C ALA A 241 -27.51 -6.44 12.60
N SER A 242 -27.00 -5.23 12.74
CA SER A 242 -27.36 -4.30 13.81
C SER A 242 -27.12 -4.87 15.24
N ASN A 243 -26.11 -5.68 15.39
CA ASN A 243 -25.71 -6.24 16.69
C ASN A 243 -24.60 -5.44 17.33
N THR A 244 -24.62 -5.32 18.65
CA THR A 244 -23.56 -4.72 19.45
C THR A 244 -22.99 -5.76 20.42
N ALA A 245 -21.71 -6.09 20.30
CA ALA A 245 -21.02 -7.02 21.19
C ALA A 245 -19.72 -6.40 21.72
N LEU A 246 -19.68 -6.13 23.01
CA LEU A 246 -18.53 -5.57 23.70
C LEU A 246 -18.02 -6.55 24.77
N GLY A 247 -16.93 -7.21 24.50
CA GLY A 247 -16.31 -8.17 25.42
C GLY A 247 -15.78 -9.42 24.70
N ASN A 248 -14.79 -10.06 25.31
CA ASN A 248 -14.26 -11.34 24.80
C ASN A 248 -15.39 -12.37 24.71
N ASN A 249 -15.55 -13.03 23.57
CA ASN A 249 -16.61 -14.01 23.26
C ASN A 249 -18.06 -13.50 23.45
N ALA A 250 -18.31 -12.19 23.46
CA ALA A 250 -19.68 -11.67 23.44
C ALA A 250 -20.35 -12.01 22.11
N LEU A 251 -21.61 -12.47 22.14
CA LEU A 251 -22.38 -12.95 20.96
C LEU A 251 -21.60 -13.96 20.09
N GLN A 252 -20.73 -14.77 20.67
CA GLN A 252 -19.79 -15.62 19.93
C GLN A 252 -20.46 -16.54 18.91
N CYS A 253 -21.60 -17.16 19.26
CA CYS A 253 -22.30 -18.13 18.43
C CYS A 253 -23.44 -17.51 17.60
N ASN A 254 -23.61 -16.20 17.61
CA ASN A 254 -24.62 -15.55 16.75
C ASN A 254 -24.34 -15.87 15.29
N THR A 255 -25.35 -16.22 14.53
CA THR A 255 -25.18 -16.52 13.09
C THR A 255 -25.94 -15.54 12.22
N THR A 256 -27.26 -15.50 12.32
CA THR A 256 -28.15 -14.69 11.48
C THR A 256 -29.05 -13.74 12.29
N ALA A 257 -28.92 -13.75 13.61
CA ALA A 257 -29.80 -12.96 14.45
C ALA A 257 -29.41 -11.48 14.48
N ASP A 258 -30.44 -10.62 14.50
CA ASP A 258 -30.30 -9.18 14.42
C ASP A 258 -30.67 -8.50 15.76
N ASN A 259 -30.24 -7.22 15.88
CA ASN A 259 -30.67 -6.30 16.93
C ASN A 259 -30.39 -6.80 18.36
N ASN A 260 -29.27 -7.51 18.58
CA ASN A 260 -28.85 -7.93 19.91
C ASN A 260 -27.80 -7.00 20.48
N THR A 261 -27.86 -6.77 21.78
CA THR A 261 -26.84 -6.02 22.53
C THR A 261 -26.27 -6.90 23.65
N ALA A 262 -24.97 -7.19 23.56
CA ALA A 262 -24.22 -7.99 24.53
C ALA A 262 -23.01 -7.20 25.05
N VAL A 263 -23.00 -6.87 26.33
CA VAL A 263 -21.91 -6.14 26.96
C VAL A 263 -21.37 -6.94 28.14
N GLY A 264 -20.17 -7.45 28.04
CA GLY A 264 -19.51 -8.29 29.03
C GLY A 264 -18.86 -9.52 28.42
N ARG A 265 -17.86 -10.09 29.11
CA ARG A 265 -17.23 -11.34 28.69
C ARG A 265 -18.30 -12.44 28.60
N CYS A 266 -18.38 -13.13 27.47
CA CYS A 266 -19.34 -14.21 27.19
C CYS A 266 -20.83 -13.82 27.34
N ALA A 267 -21.20 -12.52 27.31
CA ALA A 267 -22.59 -12.10 27.26
C ALA A 267 -23.26 -12.59 25.99
N LEU A 268 -24.49 -13.16 26.07
CA LEU A 268 -25.24 -13.79 24.97
C LEU A 268 -24.39 -14.79 24.14
N ARG A 269 -23.42 -15.44 24.75
CA ARG A 269 -22.43 -16.28 24.04
C ARG A 269 -23.08 -17.35 23.17
N SER A 270 -24.13 -18.00 23.68
CA SER A 270 -24.82 -19.13 23.03
C SER A 270 -26.02 -18.72 22.19
N ASN A 271 -26.29 -17.43 22.05
CA ASN A 271 -27.35 -16.97 21.15
C ASN A 271 -26.98 -17.30 19.71
N THR A 272 -27.89 -17.95 19.00
CA THR A 272 -27.68 -18.30 17.58
C THR A 272 -28.63 -17.52 16.67
N THR A 273 -29.94 -17.55 16.99
CA THR A 273 -31.01 -16.99 16.16
C THR A 273 -31.97 -16.06 16.92
N GLY A 274 -31.79 -15.89 18.23
CA GLY A 274 -32.62 -14.99 19.04
C GLY A 274 -32.32 -13.52 18.70
N THR A 275 -33.36 -12.75 18.42
CA THR A 275 -33.26 -11.32 18.06
C THR A 275 -33.73 -10.40 19.20
N HIS A 276 -33.35 -9.12 19.16
CA HIS A 276 -33.80 -8.09 20.09
C HIS A 276 -33.46 -8.37 21.56
N ASN A 277 -32.40 -9.13 21.83
CA ASN A 277 -31.98 -9.39 23.20
C ASN A 277 -30.98 -8.34 23.70
N THR A 278 -31.09 -8.01 24.96
CA THR A 278 -30.10 -7.18 25.65
C THR A 278 -29.57 -7.91 26.88
N ALA A 279 -28.27 -8.13 26.94
CA ALA A 279 -27.58 -8.74 28.08
C ALA A 279 -26.35 -7.92 28.46
N ILE A 280 -26.29 -7.51 29.70
CA ILE A 280 -25.21 -6.72 30.26
C ILE A 280 -24.66 -7.44 31.50
N GLY A 281 -23.38 -7.75 31.49
CA GLY A 281 -22.68 -8.48 32.56
C GLY A 281 -21.90 -9.67 32.04
N VAL A 282 -20.98 -10.16 32.89
CA VAL A 282 -20.19 -11.36 32.57
C VAL A 282 -21.12 -12.57 32.51
N GLU A 283 -21.06 -13.33 31.39
CA GLU A 283 -21.89 -14.53 31.20
C GLU A 283 -23.41 -14.28 31.29
N ALA A 284 -23.85 -13.04 31.12
CA ALA A 284 -25.27 -12.75 31.00
C ALA A 284 -25.87 -13.45 29.77
N LEU A 285 -27.07 -14.01 29.90
CA LEU A 285 -27.73 -14.91 28.92
C LEU A 285 -27.77 -14.35 27.54
#